data_d9df15fdf6aa4e87046ca487c2da1b15
#
_entry.id   d9df15fdf6aa4e87046ca487c2da1b15
#
_cell.length_a   1.000
_cell.length_b   1.000
_cell.length_c   1.000
_cell.angle_alpha   90.00
_cell.angle_beta   90.00
_cell.angle_gamma   90.00
#
_symmetry.space_group_name_H-M   'P 1'
#
loop_
_entity.id
_entity.type
_entity.pdbx_description
1 polymer ?
#
loop_
_entity_poly.entity_id
_entity_poly.type
_entity_poly.pdbx_seq_one_letter_code
_entity_poly.pdbx_strand_id
1 'polypeptide(L)'
;GIISANGQLQGIAPEAEIFAYRVSEDGESVPSKLIVKAVEQAMLDDVDIINISLGVNMTHNEIEKIVNKAVNSGIIIVAAAGNNGPDESTIGSPARNPNVITVGATYNNRESSMVSTFEVGEKYFQVLPMLGTNVIPEPIIEEIEFVKFSRESDFENIDVNGKIALAQRGGEASDEIVYFSDKEEFAAKNGAKAIIVY
;
A
#
# COMPACT_ATOMS: atom_id res chain seq x y z
N GLY A 1 1.84 13.12 -1.83
CA GLY A 1 1.80 12.97 -0.39
C GLY A 1 3.17 13.22 0.23
N ILE A 2 3.89 12.19 0.68
CA ILE A 2 5.14 12.30 1.48
C ILE A 2 6.22 13.14 0.79
N ILE A 3 6.38 13.05 -0.52
CA ILE A 3 7.42 13.78 -1.25
C ILE A 3 7.09 15.27 -1.31
N SER A 4 5.99 15.65 -1.94
CA SER A 4 5.73 17.03 -2.40
C SER A 4 4.36 17.58 -2.04
N ALA A 5 3.68 17.06 -1.01
CA ALA A 5 2.43 17.66 -0.58
C ALA A 5 2.67 19.12 -0.17
N ASN A 6 1.80 20.02 -0.62
CA ASN A 6 1.87 21.45 -0.32
C ASN A 6 0.47 21.98 0.03
N GLY A 7 0.02 21.72 1.25
CA GLY A 7 -1.30 22.08 1.77
C GLY A 7 -1.33 22.02 3.29
N GLN A 8 -2.39 21.48 3.87
CA GLN A 8 -2.47 21.26 5.33
C GLN A 8 -1.40 20.28 5.81
N LEU A 9 -1.04 19.31 4.97
CA LEU A 9 0.13 18.46 5.17
C LEU A 9 1.23 18.95 4.21
N GLN A 10 2.46 19.01 4.71
CA GLN A 10 3.63 19.31 3.90
C GLN A 10 4.48 18.06 3.70
N GLY A 11 4.90 17.84 2.46
CA GLY A 11 5.90 16.84 2.10
C GLY A 11 7.31 17.31 2.46
N ILE A 12 8.27 16.44 2.25
CA ILE A 12 9.69 16.73 2.53
C ILE A 12 10.26 17.75 1.54
N ALA A 13 9.78 17.73 0.29
CA ALA A 13 10.19 18.64 -0.78
C ALA A 13 8.94 19.25 -1.46
N PRO A 14 8.22 20.18 -0.80
CA PRO A 14 6.93 20.69 -1.30
C PRO A 14 7.06 21.52 -2.58
N GLU A 15 8.24 22.01 -2.90
CA GLU A 15 8.52 22.79 -4.12
C GLU A 15 9.07 21.94 -5.27
N ALA A 16 9.25 20.60 -5.08
CA ALA A 16 9.73 19.73 -6.14
C ALA A 16 8.68 19.61 -7.25
N GLU A 17 9.10 19.75 -8.49
CA GLU A 17 8.31 19.43 -9.66
C GLU A 17 8.14 17.92 -9.79
N ILE A 18 6.91 17.46 -10.00
CA ILE A 18 6.60 16.01 -10.04
C ILE A 18 6.22 15.60 -11.45
N PHE A 19 7.00 14.66 -11.99
CA PHE A 19 6.71 13.92 -13.21
C PHE A 19 6.17 12.54 -12.83
N ALA A 20 4.94 12.22 -13.21
CA ALA A 20 4.30 10.96 -12.88
C ALA A 20 4.28 10.01 -14.08
N TYR A 21 4.92 8.85 -13.97
CA TYR A 21 4.97 7.82 -15.01
C TYR A 21 4.12 6.62 -14.60
N ARG A 22 3.00 6.42 -15.27
CA ARG A 22 2.13 5.28 -15.02
C ARG A 22 2.69 4.02 -15.71
N VAL A 23 2.99 2.98 -14.93
CA VAL A 23 3.58 1.72 -15.41
C VAL A 23 2.67 0.50 -15.20
N SER A 24 1.46 0.71 -14.68
CA SER A 24 0.43 -0.31 -14.53
C SER A 24 -0.92 0.24 -14.97
N GLU A 25 -1.77 -0.60 -15.54
CA GLU A 25 -3.14 -0.24 -15.91
C GLU A 25 -4.11 -0.50 -14.76
N ASP A 26 -3.90 -1.58 -14.04
CA ASP A 26 -4.74 -2.12 -12.97
C ASP A 26 -4.19 -1.86 -11.55
N GLY A 27 -2.92 -1.47 -11.43
CA GLY A 27 -2.22 -1.32 -10.14
C GLY A 27 -1.67 -2.63 -9.56
N GLU A 28 -1.94 -3.76 -10.19
CA GLU A 28 -1.54 -5.09 -9.70
C GLU A 28 -0.30 -5.60 -10.41
N SER A 29 -0.31 -5.57 -11.73
CA SER A 29 0.81 -6.03 -12.53
C SER A 29 1.62 -4.87 -13.12
N VAL A 30 2.95 -5.01 -13.04
CA VAL A 30 3.88 -4.03 -13.60
C VAL A 30 4.83 -4.73 -14.55
N PRO A 31 4.52 -4.75 -15.87
CA PRO A 31 5.41 -5.32 -16.86
C PRO A 31 6.78 -4.62 -16.86
N SER A 32 7.88 -5.37 -16.78
CA SER A 32 9.25 -4.83 -16.76
C SER A 32 9.54 -3.89 -17.93
N LYS A 33 8.95 -4.17 -19.09
CA LYS A 33 9.06 -3.32 -20.27
C LYS A 33 8.49 -1.91 -20.07
N LEU A 34 7.43 -1.75 -19.24
CA LEU A 34 6.86 -0.44 -18.92
C LEU A 34 7.76 0.31 -17.93
N ILE A 35 8.39 -0.39 -16.99
CA ILE A 35 9.39 0.21 -16.10
C ILE A 35 10.56 0.76 -16.92
N VAL A 36 11.09 -0.03 -17.85
CA VAL A 36 12.19 0.40 -18.74
C VAL A 36 11.79 1.65 -19.52
N LYS A 37 10.60 1.66 -20.14
CA LYS A 37 10.11 2.82 -20.90
C LYS A 37 9.91 4.06 -20.02
N ALA A 38 9.42 3.89 -18.80
CA ALA A 38 9.22 5.00 -17.87
C ALA A 38 10.57 5.64 -17.48
N VAL A 39 11.58 4.82 -17.20
CA VAL A 39 12.94 5.32 -16.90
C VAL A 39 13.57 6.00 -18.14
N GLU A 40 13.39 5.43 -19.34
CA GLU A 40 13.82 6.07 -20.59
C GLU A 40 13.16 7.43 -20.80
N GLN A 41 11.85 7.54 -20.55
CA GLN A 41 11.13 8.80 -20.67
C GLN A 41 11.61 9.80 -19.60
N ALA A 42 11.79 9.38 -18.36
CA ALA A 42 12.31 10.25 -17.30
C ALA A 42 13.71 10.82 -17.64
N MET A 43 14.57 10.02 -18.30
CA MET A 43 15.85 10.52 -18.82
C MET A 43 15.69 11.56 -19.92
N LEU A 44 14.65 11.43 -20.77
CA LEU A 44 14.37 12.41 -21.83
C LEU A 44 13.76 13.71 -21.26
N ASP A 45 13.01 13.59 -20.18
CA ASP A 45 12.41 14.71 -19.46
C ASP A 45 13.43 15.43 -18.54
N ASP A 46 14.69 14.96 -18.52
CA ASP A 46 15.81 15.56 -17.78
C ASP A 46 15.56 15.70 -16.27
N VAL A 47 14.97 14.65 -15.66
CA VAL A 47 14.68 14.64 -14.22
C VAL A 47 15.96 14.43 -13.41
N ASP A 48 16.04 15.05 -12.24
CA ASP A 48 17.18 14.90 -11.32
C ASP A 48 17.12 13.59 -10.52
N ILE A 49 15.92 13.17 -10.14
CA ILE A 49 15.68 12.03 -9.23
C ILE A 49 14.55 11.16 -9.75
N ILE A 50 14.74 9.84 -9.74
CA ILE A 50 13.69 8.87 -10.02
C ILE A 50 13.39 8.08 -8.74
N ASN A 51 12.14 8.15 -8.25
CA ASN A 51 11.64 7.30 -7.17
C ASN A 51 10.92 6.08 -7.73
N ILE A 52 11.36 4.87 -7.36
CA ILE A 52 10.80 3.60 -7.79
C ILE A 52 10.27 2.84 -6.58
N SER A 53 8.99 3.06 -6.25
CA SER A 53 8.30 2.35 -5.15
C SER A 53 7.67 1.04 -5.62
N LEU A 54 8.40 0.30 -6.44
CA LEU A 54 8.05 -1.03 -6.94
C LEU A 54 9.31 -1.84 -7.17
N GLY A 55 9.16 -3.15 -7.34
CA GLY A 55 10.30 -4.03 -7.61
C GLY A 55 9.86 -5.43 -8.02
N VAL A 56 10.82 -6.21 -8.48
CA VAL A 56 10.66 -7.63 -8.76
C VAL A 56 11.57 -8.43 -7.84
N ASN A 57 11.09 -9.59 -7.41
CA ASN A 57 11.78 -10.42 -6.38
C ASN A 57 13.11 -11.04 -6.85
N MET A 58 13.44 -10.89 -8.11
CA MET A 58 14.67 -11.42 -8.71
C MET A 58 15.42 -10.33 -9.45
N THR A 59 16.70 -10.58 -9.75
CA THR A 59 17.46 -9.70 -10.63
C THR A 59 16.87 -9.72 -12.04
N HIS A 60 16.55 -8.53 -12.57
CA HIS A 60 15.98 -8.38 -13.89
C HIS A 60 16.93 -7.58 -14.80
N ASN A 61 17.57 -8.26 -15.74
CA ASN A 61 18.65 -7.69 -16.54
C ASN A 61 18.29 -6.42 -17.32
N GLU A 62 17.07 -6.28 -17.83
CA GLU A 62 16.66 -5.09 -18.56
C GLU A 62 16.46 -3.90 -17.63
N ILE A 63 15.87 -4.12 -16.44
CA ILE A 63 15.73 -3.09 -15.41
C ILE A 63 17.11 -2.64 -14.93
N GLU A 64 18.02 -3.58 -14.64
CA GLU A 64 19.38 -3.24 -14.22
C GLU A 64 20.14 -2.41 -15.27
N LYS A 65 20.00 -2.75 -16.55
CA LYS A 65 20.64 -2.01 -17.65
C LYS A 65 20.13 -0.57 -17.75
N ILE A 66 18.81 -0.36 -17.69
CA ILE A 66 18.27 0.98 -17.82
C ILE A 66 18.53 1.83 -16.59
N VAL A 67 18.49 1.25 -15.40
CA VAL A 67 18.85 1.89 -14.14
C VAL A 67 20.32 2.35 -14.17
N ASN A 68 21.24 1.47 -14.55
CA ASN A 68 22.65 1.86 -14.69
C ASN A 68 22.86 2.96 -15.74
N LYS A 69 22.10 2.93 -16.85
CA LYS A 69 22.16 3.98 -17.86
C LYS A 69 21.71 5.33 -17.29
N ALA A 70 20.61 5.37 -16.54
CA ALA A 70 20.10 6.58 -15.90
C ALA A 70 21.08 7.13 -14.85
N VAL A 71 21.62 6.26 -13.98
CA VAL A 71 22.66 6.68 -13.00
C VAL A 71 23.91 7.24 -13.69
N ASN A 72 24.37 6.59 -14.76
CA ASN A 72 25.53 7.06 -15.52
C ASN A 72 25.28 8.40 -16.24
N SER A 73 24.01 8.78 -16.47
CA SER A 73 23.66 10.11 -16.98
C SER A 73 23.51 11.17 -15.88
N GLY A 74 23.74 10.81 -14.61
CA GLY A 74 23.73 11.74 -13.48
C GLY A 74 22.43 11.73 -12.68
N ILE A 75 21.45 10.89 -13.03
CA ILE A 75 20.15 10.80 -12.33
C ILE A 75 20.31 9.98 -11.05
N ILE A 76 19.78 10.47 -9.94
CA ILE A 76 19.74 9.74 -8.67
C ILE A 76 18.52 8.81 -8.68
N ILE A 77 18.74 7.52 -8.43
CA ILE A 77 17.63 6.55 -8.31
C ILE A 77 17.46 6.13 -6.87
N VAL A 78 16.24 6.23 -6.38
CA VAL A 78 15.80 5.78 -5.04
C VAL A 78 14.78 4.67 -5.22
N ALA A 79 15.02 3.51 -4.61
CA ALA A 79 14.11 2.37 -4.75
C ALA A 79 13.73 1.74 -3.41
N ALA A 80 12.52 1.21 -3.32
CA ALA A 80 12.05 0.46 -2.17
C ALA A 80 12.76 -0.90 -2.07
N ALA A 81 13.23 -1.27 -0.88
CA ALA A 81 13.87 -2.57 -0.61
C ALA A 81 12.93 -3.77 -0.84
N GLY A 82 11.62 -3.55 -0.83
CA GLY A 82 10.59 -4.58 -0.96
C GLY A 82 10.02 -5.02 0.39
N ASN A 83 9.12 -6.01 0.33
CA ASN A 83 8.33 -6.48 1.48
C ASN A 83 8.66 -7.93 1.89
N ASN A 84 9.70 -8.53 1.32
CA ASN A 84 10.05 -9.94 1.52
C ASN A 84 11.03 -10.19 2.69
N GLY A 85 11.44 -9.12 3.39
CA GLY A 85 12.27 -9.23 4.58
C GLY A 85 11.51 -9.83 5.78
N PRO A 86 12.19 -10.07 6.94
CA PRO A 86 13.53 -9.58 7.28
C PRO A 86 14.71 -10.50 6.89
N ASP A 87 14.46 -11.62 6.25
CA ASP A 87 15.50 -12.60 5.93
C ASP A 87 16.55 -12.05 4.95
N GLU A 88 17.72 -12.67 4.93
CA GLU A 88 18.80 -12.30 4.01
C GLU A 88 18.42 -12.57 2.55
N SER A 89 18.99 -11.78 1.64
CA SER A 89 18.85 -11.95 0.19
C SER A 89 17.43 -11.76 -0.36
N THR A 90 16.56 -11.02 0.34
CA THR A 90 15.17 -10.76 -0.07
C THR A 90 14.99 -9.53 -0.96
N ILE A 91 16.06 -8.72 -1.14
CA ILE A 91 16.03 -7.51 -1.98
C ILE A 91 16.14 -7.88 -3.46
N GLY A 92 15.18 -7.41 -4.26
CA GLY A 92 15.12 -7.62 -5.71
C GLY A 92 15.57 -6.40 -6.55
N SER A 93 15.27 -6.42 -7.86
CA SER A 93 15.53 -5.29 -8.75
C SER A 93 14.41 -4.24 -8.67
N PRO A 94 14.74 -2.91 -8.75
CA PRO A 94 16.06 -2.33 -8.96
C PRO A 94 16.86 -2.08 -7.69
N ALA A 95 16.29 -2.30 -6.51
CA ALA A 95 16.88 -1.95 -5.21
C ALA A 95 18.20 -2.70 -4.93
N ARG A 96 18.41 -3.86 -5.54
CA ARG A 96 19.64 -4.65 -5.40
C ARG A 96 20.84 -4.02 -6.12
N ASN A 97 20.59 -3.09 -7.02
CA ASN A 97 21.66 -2.43 -7.77
C ASN A 97 22.55 -1.59 -6.84
N PRO A 98 23.88 -1.77 -6.86
CA PRO A 98 24.78 -1.04 -5.96
C PRO A 98 24.84 0.48 -6.21
N ASN A 99 24.33 0.94 -7.35
CA ASN A 99 24.29 2.36 -7.72
C ASN A 99 22.94 3.02 -7.38
N VAL A 100 22.04 2.30 -6.72
CA VAL A 100 20.72 2.78 -6.33
C VAL A 100 20.65 3.01 -4.82
N ILE A 101 20.00 4.06 -4.40
CA ILE A 101 19.71 4.29 -2.98
C ILE A 101 18.52 3.41 -2.60
N THR A 102 18.81 2.35 -1.86
CA THR A 102 17.81 1.39 -1.42
C THR A 102 17.25 1.78 -0.06
N VAL A 103 15.95 1.91 0.03
CA VAL A 103 15.24 2.36 1.23
C VAL A 103 14.38 1.23 1.80
N GLY A 104 14.72 0.81 3.00
CA GLY A 104 13.93 -0.13 3.80
C GLY A 104 13.12 0.58 4.88
N ALA A 105 12.21 -0.18 5.51
CA ALA A 105 11.45 0.26 6.67
C ALA A 105 12.02 -0.38 7.92
N THR A 106 12.03 0.36 9.02
CA THR A 106 12.40 -0.15 10.33
C THR A 106 11.36 0.28 11.36
N TYR A 107 11.15 -0.56 12.36
CA TYR A 107 10.44 -0.16 13.56
C TYR A 107 11.37 0.76 14.36
N ASN A 108 10.97 2.02 14.51
CA ASN A 108 11.63 2.89 15.46
C ASN A 108 11.05 2.63 16.86
N ASN A 109 11.80 3.00 17.93
CA ASN A 109 11.34 2.83 19.31
C ASN A 109 10.17 3.79 19.69
N ARG A 110 9.54 4.44 18.73
CA ARG A 110 8.35 5.25 18.91
C ARG A 110 7.14 4.44 18.49
N GLU A 111 6.54 3.75 19.42
CA GLU A 111 5.19 3.23 19.30
C GLU A 111 4.21 4.41 19.44
N SER A 112 3.85 5.02 18.33
CA SER A 112 2.73 5.96 18.25
C SER A 112 1.73 5.44 17.21
N SER A 113 1.13 4.31 17.51
CA SER A 113 -0.08 3.86 16.81
C SER A 113 -1.25 4.11 17.74
N MET A 114 -2.32 4.72 17.25
CA MET A 114 -3.62 4.58 17.92
C MET A 114 -3.99 3.11 17.77
N VAL A 115 -3.80 2.35 18.85
CA VAL A 115 -4.19 0.95 18.89
C VAL A 115 -5.58 0.91 19.52
N SER A 116 -6.54 0.36 18.82
CA SER A 116 -7.82 0.00 19.39
C SER A 116 -7.79 -1.45 19.83
N THR A 117 -8.58 -1.81 20.80
CA THR A 117 -8.71 -3.18 21.27
C THR A 117 -10.03 -3.76 20.74
N PHE A 118 -9.94 -4.94 20.16
CA PHE A 118 -11.08 -5.75 19.76
C PHE A 118 -11.16 -6.96 20.68
N GLU A 119 -12.30 -7.15 21.33
CA GLU A 119 -12.53 -8.20 22.31
C GLU A 119 -13.62 -9.15 21.85
N VAL A 120 -13.37 -10.45 21.94
CA VAL A 120 -14.34 -11.50 21.64
C VAL A 120 -14.29 -12.55 22.75
N GLY A 121 -15.30 -12.58 23.60
CA GLY A 121 -15.28 -13.41 24.80
C GLY A 121 -14.14 -13.02 25.74
N GLU A 122 -13.22 -13.94 25.98
CA GLU A 122 -12.03 -13.70 26.82
C GLU A 122 -10.77 -13.37 25.99
N LYS A 123 -10.88 -13.23 24.69
CA LYS A 123 -9.74 -12.97 23.79
C LYS A 123 -9.67 -11.50 23.40
N TYR A 124 -8.48 -10.96 23.44
CA TYR A 124 -8.16 -9.59 23.08
C TYR A 124 -7.27 -9.56 21.84
N PHE A 125 -7.62 -8.70 20.91
CA PHE A 125 -6.86 -8.46 19.69
C PHE A 125 -6.53 -6.97 19.59
N GLN A 126 -5.31 -6.66 19.23
CA GLN A 126 -4.96 -5.30 18.87
C GLN A 126 -5.35 -5.06 17.40
N VAL A 127 -6.05 -3.97 17.15
CA VAL A 127 -6.45 -3.55 15.80
C VAL A 127 -5.93 -2.15 15.52
N LEU A 128 -5.57 -1.92 14.27
CA LEU A 128 -5.14 -0.60 13.80
C LEU A 128 -6.32 0.07 13.10
N PRO A 129 -6.63 1.34 13.42
CA PRO A 129 -7.62 2.10 12.67
C PRO A 129 -7.21 2.19 11.19
N MET A 130 -8.16 2.01 10.29
CA MET A 130 -7.93 2.27 8.86
C MET A 130 -7.72 3.78 8.64
N LEU A 131 -6.80 4.13 7.76
CA LEU A 131 -6.51 5.53 7.46
C LEU A 131 -7.74 6.19 6.82
N GLY A 132 -8.10 7.36 7.34
CA GLY A 132 -9.24 8.13 6.82
C GLY A 132 -10.59 7.80 7.46
N THR A 133 -10.65 6.82 8.37
CA THR A 133 -11.87 6.52 9.12
C THR A 133 -12.06 7.49 10.28
N ASN A 134 -13.33 7.65 10.68
CA ASN A 134 -13.66 8.41 11.88
C ASN A 134 -13.18 7.67 13.14
N VAL A 135 -12.74 8.45 14.13
CA VAL A 135 -12.45 7.90 15.45
C VAL A 135 -13.75 7.43 16.09
N ILE A 136 -13.76 6.21 16.61
CA ILE A 136 -14.88 5.67 17.39
C ILE A 136 -14.77 6.28 18.79
N PRO A 137 -15.69 7.18 19.20
CA PRO A 137 -15.55 7.92 20.45
C PRO A 137 -15.88 7.07 21.69
N GLU A 138 -16.66 6.02 21.52
CA GLU A 138 -17.09 5.14 22.60
C GLU A 138 -17.01 3.66 22.17
N PRO A 139 -16.83 2.72 23.11
CA PRO A 139 -16.80 1.30 22.78
C PRO A 139 -18.10 0.84 22.10
N ILE A 140 -17.97 0.08 21.02
CA ILE A 140 -19.08 -0.58 20.34
C ILE A 140 -19.16 -2.02 20.87
N ILE A 141 -20.28 -2.40 21.46
CA ILE A 141 -20.53 -3.76 21.98
C ILE A 141 -21.70 -4.34 21.20
N GLU A 142 -21.40 -5.15 20.20
CA GLU A 142 -22.40 -5.73 19.29
C GLU A 142 -21.99 -7.13 18.83
N GLU A 143 -22.93 -7.83 18.23
CA GLU A 143 -22.66 -9.12 17.59
C GLU A 143 -21.72 -8.94 16.37
N ILE A 144 -20.92 -9.96 16.12
CA ILE A 144 -20.02 -10.00 14.96
C ILE A 144 -20.64 -10.88 13.90
N GLU A 145 -20.69 -10.38 12.67
CA GLU A 145 -21.16 -11.15 11.52
C GLU A 145 -20.07 -11.23 10.45
N PHE A 146 -19.76 -12.45 10.01
CA PHE A 146 -18.75 -12.66 8.98
C PHE A 146 -19.33 -12.39 7.58
N VAL A 147 -18.71 -11.43 6.89
CA VAL A 147 -19.17 -10.93 5.58
C VAL A 147 -18.21 -11.26 4.45
N LYS A 148 -17.52 -12.40 4.53
CA LYS A 148 -16.54 -12.85 3.54
C LYS A 148 -15.55 -11.73 3.18
N PHE A 149 -15.58 -11.22 1.93
CA PHE A 149 -14.72 -10.14 1.45
C PHE A 149 -15.37 -8.76 1.49
N SER A 150 -16.59 -8.66 2.00
CA SER A 150 -17.39 -7.42 2.06
C SER A 150 -17.60 -6.77 0.69
N ARG A 151 -17.92 -7.57 -0.33
CA ARG A 151 -18.41 -7.11 -1.63
C ARG A 151 -19.92 -6.86 -1.54
N GLU A 152 -20.49 -6.11 -2.46
CA GLU A 152 -21.93 -5.88 -2.49
C GLU A 152 -22.73 -7.20 -2.49
N SER A 153 -22.30 -8.18 -3.26
CA SER A 153 -22.93 -9.51 -3.35
C SER A 153 -22.81 -10.36 -2.07
N ASP A 154 -21.85 -10.08 -1.22
CA ASP A 154 -21.65 -10.86 0.01
C ASP A 154 -22.74 -10.56 1.06
N PHE A 155 -23.49 -9.46 0.89
CA PHE A 155 -24.58 -9.06 1.82
C PHE A 155 -25.96 -9.54 1.43
N GLU A 156 -26.16 -10.20 0.27
CA GLU A 156 -27.48 -10.63 -0.20
C GLU A 156 -28.25 -11.51 0.79
N ASN A 157 -27.52 -12.31 1.61
CA ASN A 157 -28.14 -13.21 2.58
C ASN A 157 -27.54 -13.04 4.00
N ILE A 158 -26.88 -11.95 4.27
CA ILE A 158 -26.22 -11.65 5.55
C ILE A 158 -26.80 -10.35 6.11
N ASP A 159 -27.36 -10.43 7.31
CA ASP A 159 -27.85 -9.25 8.04
C ASP A 159 -26.76 -8.74 8.99
N VAL A 160 -26.22 -7.58 8.67
CA VAL A 160 -25.21 -6.87 9.49
C VAL A 160 -25.78 -5.63 10.15
N ASN A 161 -27.06 -5.36 10.00
CA ASN A 161 -27.68 -4.16 10.54
C ASN A 161 -27.51 -4.08 12.07
N GLY A 162 -26.85 -3.04 12.53
CA GLY A 162 -26.51 -2.82 13.94
C GLY A 162 -25.35 -3.67 14.48
N LYS A 163 -24.73 -4.52 13.67
CA LYS A 163 -23.65 -5.42 14.07
C LYS A 163 -22.26 -4.90 13.67
N ILE A 164 -21.22 -5.64 14.06
CA ILE A 164 -19.85 -5.46 13.60
C ILE A 164 -19.61 -6.43 12.44
N ALA A 165 -19.29 -5.91 11.26
CA ALA A 165 -18.92 -6.73 10.10
C ALA A 165 -17.46 -7.21 10.26
N LEU A 166 -17.22 -8.51 10.05
CA LEU A 166 -15.89 -9.09 10.00
C LEU A 166 -15.59 -9.54 8.57
N ALA A 167 -14.64 -8.89 7.92
CA ALA A 167 -14.28 -9.15 6.53
C ALA A 167 -12.87 -9.72 6.39
N GLN A 168 -12.69 -10.58 5.42
CA GLN A 168 -11.36 -11.05 5.01
C GLN A 168 -10.69 -10.02 4.08
N ARG A 169 -9.36 -9.87 4.22
CA ARG A 169 -8.56 -9.07 3.29
C ARG A 169 -8.51 -9.72 1.91
N GLY A 170 -8.38 -8.90 0.85
CA GLY A 170 -8.34 -9.39 -0.53
C GLY A 170 -9.73 -9.61 -1.12
N GLY A 171 -9.81 -10.48 -2.11
CA GLY A 171 -11.00 -10.95 -2.79
C GLY A 171 -11.04 -12.47 -2.85
N GLU A 172 -12.06 -13.06 -3.49
CA GLU A 172 -12.25 -14.51 -3.59
C GLU A 172 -11.23 -15.16 -4.55
N ALA A 173 -10.95 -14.51 -5.66
CA ALA A 173 -9.88 -14.89 -6.57
C ALA A 173 -8.55 -14.27 -6.12
N SER A 174 -7.44 -14.91 -6.42
CA SER A 174 -6.10 -14.43 -6.06
C SER A 174 -5.72 -13.10 -6.73
N ASP A 175 -6.43 -12.72 -7.77
CA ASP A 175 -6.28 -11.53 -8.58
C ASP A 175 -7.40 -10.49 -8.35
N GLU A 176 -8.38 -10.79 -7.50
CA GLU A 176 -9.45 -9.87 -7.13
C GLU A 176 -9.00 -8.96 -5.98
N ILE A 177 -9.03 -7.66 -6.19
CA ILE A 177 -8.80 -6.66 -5.13
C ILE A 177 -10.13 -6.03 -4.75
N VAL A 178 -10.52 -6.20 -3.50
CA VAL A 178 -11.59 -5.41 -2.87
C VAL A 178 -10.92 -4.43 -1.91
N TYR A 179 -10.94 -3.15 -2.26
CA TYR A 179 -10.29 -2.12 -1.47
C TYR A 179 -10.94 -1.96 -0.09
N PHE A 180 -10.20 -1.47 0.88
CA PHE A 180 -10.72 -1.24 2.24
C PHE A 180 -11.84 -0.20 2.26
N SER A 181 -11.76 0.82 1.39
CA SER A 181 -12.82 1.80 1.18
C SER A 181 -14.14 1.14 0.74
N ASP A 182 -14.06 0.21 -0.21
CA ASP A 182 -15.23 -0.46 -0.75
C ASP A 182 -15.85 -1.41 0.29
N LYS A 183 -14.97 -2.12 1.04
CA LYS A 183 -15.41 -2.98 2.15
C LYS A 183 -16.17 -2.18 3.22
N GLU A 184 -15.66 -1.01 3.56
CA GLU A 184 -16.29 -0.10 4.52
C GLU A 184 -17.60 0.44 3.97
N GLU A 185 -17.62 0.92 2.71
CA GLU A 185 -18.81 1.46 2.07
C GLU A 185 -19.95 0.44 2.02
N PHE A 186 -19.67 -0.80 1.59
CA PHE A 186 -20.70 -1.83 1.53
C PHE A 186 -21.19 -2.27 2.91
N ALA A 187 -20.30 -2.38 3.90
CA ALA A 187 -20.71 -2.68 5.27
C ALA A 187 -21.59 -1.56 5.85
N ALA A 188 -21.22 -0.31 5.66
CA ALA A 188 -21.99 0.86 6.11
C ALA A 188 -23.37 0.94 5.42
N LYS A 189 -23.42 0.71 4.11
CA LYS A 189 -24.65 0.67 3.31
C LYS A 189 -25.65 -0.37 3.83
N ASN A 190 -25.15 -1.50 4.35
CA ASN A 190 -25.96 -2.56 4.95
C ASN A 190 -26.20 -2.38 6.46
N GLY A 191 -25.83 -1.23 7.02
CA GLY A 191 -26.17 -0.84 8.39
C GLY A 191 -25.22 -1.37 9.45
N ALA A 192 -24.03 -1.85 9.09
CA ALA A 192 -23.01 -2.22 10.06
C ALA A 192 -22.56 -1.00 10.87
N LYS A 193 -22.35 -1.18 12.19
CA LYS A 193 -21.84 -0.13 13.07
C LYS A 193 -20.31 0.04 12.97
N ALA A 194 -19.62 -1.02 12.62
CA ALA A 194 -18.18 -1.03 12.38
C ALA A 194 -17.80 -2.18 11.44
N ILE A 195 -16.62 -2.09 10.85
CA ILE A 195 -16.02 -3.20 10.11
C ILE A 195 -14.61 -3.49 10.63
N ILE A 196 -14.27 -4.76 10.73
CA ILE A 196 -12.94 -5.28 11.02
C ILE A 196 -12.49 -6.08 9.82
N VAL A 197 -11.27 -5.79 9.31
CA VAL A 197 -10.66 -6.53 8.20
C VAL A 197 -9.43 -7.26 8.72
N TYR A 198 -9.33 -8.56 8.46
CA TYR A 198 -8.23 -9.43 8.92
C TYR A 198 -7.52 -10.13 7.77
#